data_4e34dcee2067ad8e8920208382a4a0ff
#
_entry.id   4e34dcee2067ad8e8920208382a4a0ff
#
_cell.length_a   1.000
_cell.length_b   1.000
_cell.length_c   1.000
_cell.angle_alpha   90.00
_cell.angle_beta   90.00
_cell.angle_gamma   90.00
#
_symmetry.space_group_name_H-M   'P 1'
#
loop_
_entity.id
_entity.type
_entity.pdbx_description
1 polymer ?
#
loop_
_entity_poly.entity_id
_entity_poly.type
_entity_poly.pdbx_seq_one_letter_code
_entity_poly.pdbx_strand_id
1 'polypeptide(L)'
;MNKMKTMKLWRIAFAMLAAFSLASCSSDDNVERRLSNTQKETYGQNISGSYPGQYVITYKDKDCKEWTDEEGRHHNEAHQETFSGVQLDVSDYKMQHVFFQDFPVSLISKVVDANKELSDALAEVSLQAITARYDLGLDTDYNHIVWAFTPNVMSLHLYYGGADHHIRIEFNNNSQYYKSTADELKQSSSFLSFAKTGVALQLKAIYDGSTLIQRFGAVEGNYMHIFFDAE
;
A
#
# COMPACT_ATOMS: atom_id res chain seq x y z
N MET A 1 -19.37 -29.74 59.85
CA MET A 1 -19.54 -30.59 58.67
C MET A 1 -19.41 -29.77 57.37
N ASN A 2 -18.23 -29.20 57.07
CA ASN A 2 -18.06 -28.36 55.84
C ASN A 2 -16.62 -28.33 55.26
N LYS A 3 -15.73 -29.24 55.67
CA LYS A 3 -14.34 -29.27 55.15
C LYS A 3 -14.12 -30.19 53.94
N MET A 4 -15.09 -30.97 53.54
CA MET A 4 -14.91 -31.95 52.46
C MET A 4 -15.39 -31.47 51.07
N LYS A 5 -16.14 -30.36 50.99
CA LYS A 5 -16.60 -29.82 49.70
C LYS A 5 -15.57 -28.90 48.99
N THR A 6 -14.70 -28.22 49.74
CA THR A 6 -13.69 -27.32 49.21
C THR A 6 -12.51 -28.04 48.57
N MET A 7 -12.15 -29.23 49.02
CA MET A 7 -11.04 -30.00 48.43
C MET A 7 -11.36 -30.58 47.04
N LYS A 8 -12.63 -30.84 46.73
CA LYS A 8 -13.01 -31.38 45.43
C LYS A 8 -13.01 -30.30 44.33
N LEU A 9 -13.35 -29.05 44.65
CA LEU A 9 -13.31 -27.92 43.75
C LEU A 9 -11.89 -27.53 43.36
N TRP A 10 -10.96 -27.59 44.27
CA TRP A 10 -9.54 -27.31 43.99
C TRP A 10 -8.88 -28.36 43.10
N ARG A 11 -9.30 -29.63 43.21
CA ARG A 11 -8.79 -30.71 42.34
C ARG A 11 -9.31 -30.59 40.90
N ILE A 12 -10.47 -30.07 40.71
CA ILE A 12 -11.05 -29.83 39.35
C ILE A 12 -10.40 -28.59 38.74
N ALA A 13 -10.12 -27.53 39.51
CA ALA A 13 -9.44 -26.34 39.04
C ALA A 13 -7.97 -26.63 38.62
N PHE A 14 -7.27 -27.48 39.38
CA PHE A 14 -5.92 -27.91 39.04
C PHE A 14 -5.86 -28.85 37.82
N ALA A 15 -6.87 -29.69 37.63
CA ALA A 15 -6.96 -30.54 36.44
C ALA A 15 -7.26 -29.75 35.15
N MET A 16 -8.02 -28.66 35.23
CA MET A 16 -8.24 -27.77 34.11
C MET A 16 -7.00 -26.91 33.77
N LEU A 17 -6.25 -26.46 34.77
CA LEU A 17 -5.00 -25.72 34.51
C LEU A 17 -3.92 -26.63 33.91
N ALA A 18 -3.85 -27.93 34.30
CA ALA A 18 -2.92 -28.88 33.71
C ALA A 18 -3.28 -29.30 32.30
N ALA A 19 -4.58 -29.26 31.93
CA ALA A 19 -5.02 -29.55 30.55
C ALA A 19 -4.65 -28.43 29.56
N PHE A 20 -4.54 -27.18 30.00
CA PHE A 20 -4.09 -26.07 29.16
C PHE A 20 -2.56 -26.02 28.99
N SER A 21 -1.79 -26.62 29.88
CA SER A 21 -0.31 -26.65 29.79
C SER A 21 0.24 -27.81 28.98
N LEU A 22 -0.59 -28.80 28.59
CA LEU A 22 -0.15 -29.94 27.77
C LEU A 22 -0.49 -29.79 26.29
N ALA A 23 -1.23 -28.73 25.90
CA ALA A 23 -1.47 -28.39 24.49
C ALA A 23 -0.34 -27.55 23.86
N SER A 24 0.75 -27.27 24.59
CA SER A 24 1.85 -26.42 24.17
C SER A 24 3.12 -27.16 23.77
N CYS A 25 3.09 -28.47 23.65
CA CYS A 25 4.24 -29.26 23.19
C CYS A 25 3.80 -30.27 22.12
N SER A 26 3.42 -29.81 20.96
CA SER A 26 3.66 -30.55 19.73
C SER A 26 4.76 -29.81 18.99
N SER A 27 5.96 -30.36 19.04
CA SER A 27 7.09 -30.01 18.22
C SER A 27 6.78 -30.41 16.77
N ASP A 28 6.01 -29.57 16.08
CA ASP A 28 5.98 -29.54 14.63
C ASP A 28 6.68 -28.24 14.22
N ASP A 29 7.95 -28.36 13.81
CA ASP A 29 8.80 -27.28 13.31
C ASP A 29 8.30 -26.67 11.98
N ASN A 30 7.04 -26.88 11.63
CA ASN A 30 6.35 -26.37 10.45
C ASN A 30 5.05 -25.61 10.77
N VAL A 31 4.93 -25.00 11.94
CA VAL A 31 3.84 -24.06 12.17
C VAL A 31 4.12 -22.85 11.30
N GLU A 32 3.43 -22.74 10.17
CA GLU A 32 3.37 -21.51 9.37
C GLU A 32 2.99 -20.37 10.33
N ARG A 33 3.98 -19.53 10.67
CA ARG A 33 3.76 -18.36 11.50
C ARG A 33 3.05 -17.31 10.66
N ARG A 34 1.72 -17.37 10.68
CA ARG A 34 0.83 -16.42 9.99
C ARG A 34 -0.02 -15.69 11.03
N LEU A 35 -0.42 -14.48 10.69
CA LEU A 35 -1.44 -13.80 11.47
C LEU A 35 -2.76 -14.59 11.39
N SER A 36 -3.38 -14.85 12.54
CA SER A 36 -4.73 -15.39 12.59
C SER A 36 -5.74 -14.38 12.02
N ASN A 37 -6.88 -14.86 11.56
CA ASN A 37 -7.94 -13.97 11.06
C ASN A 37 -8.38 -12.95 12.12
N THR A 38 -8.46 -13.36 13.40
CA THR A 38 -8.79 -12.44 14.50
C THR A 38 -7.74 -11.34 14.67
N GLN A 39 -6.45 -11.67 14.54
CA GLN A 39 -5.39 -10.66 14.57
C GLN A 39 -5.49 -9.70 13.38
N LYS A 40 -5.70 -10.22 12.17
CA LYS A 40 -5.89 -9.41 10.97
C LYS A 40 -7.10 -8.47 11.11
N GLU A 41 -8.23 -8.98 11.63
CA GLU A 41 -9.42 -8.15 11.89
C GLU A 41 -9.14 -7.05 12.91
N THR A 42 -8.48 -7.38 14.03
CA THR A 42 -8.13 -6.41 15.07
C THR A 42 -7.21 -5.33 14.52
N TYR A 43 -6.14 -5.71 13.84
CA TYR A 43 -5.21 -4.76 13.27
C TYR A 43 -5.85 -3.93 12.16
N GLY A 44 -6.67 -4.54 11.32
CA GLY A 44 -7.42 -3.85 10.29
C GLY A 44 -8.42 -2.81 10.84
N GLN A 45 -9.05 -3.11 11.98
CA GLN A 45 -9.89 -2.12 12.68
C GLN A 45 -9.07 -0.95 13.23
N ASN A 46 -7.90 -1.22 13.80
CA ASN A 46 -7.05 -0.19 14.39
C ASN A 46 -6.50 0.81 13.38
N ILE A 47 -6.36 0.39 12.12
CA ILE A 47 -5.84 1.24 11.05
C ILE A 47 -6.92 1.82 10.16
N SER A 48 -8.15 1.32 10.26
CA SER A 48 -9.23 1.87 9.46
C SER A 48 -9.50 3.31 9.86
N GLY A 49 -9.71 4.16 8.86
CA GLY A 49 -9.94 5.58 9.08
C GLY A 49 -9.61 6.40 7.85
N SER A 50 -9.74 7.71 8.02
CA SER A 50 -9.42 8.73 7.03
C SER A 50 -8.24 9.54 7.51
N TYR A 51 -7.22 9.64 6.69
CA TYR A 51 -5.95 10.28 7.00
C TYR A 51 -5.74 11.46 6.06
N PRO A 52 -5.80 12.69 6.54
CA PRO A 52 -5.46 13.87 5.76
C PRO A 52 -3.96 13.90 5.48
N GLY A 53 -3.57 14.49 4.35
CA GLY A 53 -2.17 14.57 3.99
C GLY A 53 -1.92 15.21 2.63
N GLN A 54 -0.82 14.81 2.02
CA GLN A 54 -0.37 15.30 0.73
C GLN A 54 0.20 14.19 -0.14
N TYR A 55 0.09 14.34 -1.46
CA TYR A 55 0.90 13.55 -2.39
C TYR A 55 2.19 14.28 -2.66
N VAL A 56 3.31 13.58 -2.51
CA VAL A 56 4.62 13.98 -3.01
C VAL A 56 4.92 13.11 -4.23
N ILE A 57 4.88 13.71 -5.41
CA ILE A 57 4.98 13.02 -6.69
C ILE A 57 6.35 13.34 -7.28
N THR A 58 7.18 12.32 -7.41
CA THR A 58 8.50 12.43 -8.05
C THR A 58 8.43 11.73 -9.40
N TYR A 59 8.80 12.43 -10.46
CA TYR A 59 8.77 11.86 -11.79
C TYR A 59 9.96 12.28 -12.62
N LYS A 60 10.29 11.45 -13.59
CA LYS A 60 11.30 11.71 -14.62
C LYS A 60 10.63 11.56 -15.98
N ASP A 61 10.77 12.58 -16.80
CA ASP A 61 10.40 12.56 -18.21
C ASP A 61 11.66 12.41 -19.09
N LYS A 62 11.46 12.34 -20.41
CA LYS A 62 12.53 12.19 -21.39
C LYS A 62 13.51 13.38 -21.45
N ASP A 63 13.10 14.55 -20.94
CA ASP A 63 13.90 15.78 -20.99
C ASP A 63 14.78 15.95 -19.77
N CYS A 64 14.60 15.12 -18.74
CA CYS A 64 15.42 15.08 -17.55
C CYS A 64 16.85 14.61 -17.88
N LYS A 65 17.83 15.37 -17.42
CA LYS A 65 19.25 15.08 -17.67
C LYS A 65 19.79 14.01 -16.72
N GLU A 66 20.67 13.19 -17.28
CA GLU A 66 21.52 12.30 -16.51
C GLU A 66 22.97 12.73 -16.70
N TRP A 67 23.73 12.75 -15.64
CA TRP A 67 25.18 13.03 -15.70
C TRP A 67 25.94 12.26 -14.64
N THR A 68 27.21 12.09 -14.89
CA THR A 68 28.15 11.51 -13.92
C THR A 68 29.13 12.61 -13.50
N ASP A 69 29.28 12.78 -12.18
CA ASP A 69 30.24 13.76 -11.66
C ASP A 69 31.71 13.29 -11.78
N GLU A 70 32.65 14.15 -11.39
CA GLU A 70 34.05 13.86 -11.45
C GLU A 70 34.49 12.70 -10.53
N GLU A 71 33.71 12.41 -9.51
CA GLU A 71 33.89 11.27 -8.59
C GLU A 71 33.25 9.96 -9.10
N GLY A 72 32.64 9.97 -10.28
CA GLY A 72 32.02 8.81 -10.90
C GLY A 72 30.63 8.48 -10.35
N ARG A 73 29.98 9.40 -9.62
CA ARG A 73 28.62 9.23 -9.12
C ARG A 73 27.60 9.61 -10.20
N HIS A 74 26.63 8.74 -10.42
CA HIS A 74 25.54 9.00 -11.34
C HIS A 74 24.49 9.88 -10.70
N HIS A 75 24.11 10.93 -11.38
CA HIS A 75 23.06 11.87 -11.00
C HIS A 75 21.93 11.83 -12.03
N ASN A 76 20.70 11.87 -11.52
CA ASN A 76 19.49 11.98 -12.34
C ASN A 76 18.73 13.23 -11.92
N GLU A 77 18.35 14.05 -12.89
CA GLU A 77 17.32 15.06 -12.69
C GLU A 77 15.95 14.37 -12.54
N ALA A 78 15.17 14.81 -11.55
CA ALA A 78 13.79 14.40 -11.39
C ALA A 78 12.98 15.62 -10.94
N HIS A 79 11.75 15.70 -11.42
CA HIS A 79 10.79 16.68 -10.97
C HIS A 79 10.10 16.20 -9.71
N GLN A 80 9.72 17.12 -8.84
CA GLN A 80 8.92 16.83 -7.67
C GLN A 80 7.79 17.85 -7.56
N GLU A 81 6.58 17.35 -7.39
CA GLU A 81 5.40 18.18 -7.14
C GLU A 81 4.70 17.70 -5.87
N THR A 82 4.12 18.66 -5.12
CA THR A 82 3.37 18.36 -3.91
C THR A 82 1.93 18.80 -4.10
N PHE A 83 1.00 17.90 -3.79
CA PHE A 83 -0.43 18.12 -3.90
C PHE A 83 -1.08 17.91 -2.53
N SER A 84 -1.38 19.01 -1.84
CA SER A 84 -1.87 19.01 -0.45
C SER A 84 -3.39 19.03 -0.36
N GLY A 85 -3.91 18.72 0.82
CA GLY A 85 -5.36 18.73 1.10
C GLY A 85 -6.07 17.49 0.55
N VAL A 86 -5.32 16.42 0.37
CA VAL A 86 -5.84 15.11 -0.07
C VAL A 86 -6.05 14.18 1.12
N GLN A 87 -6.66 13.04 0.86
CA GLN A 87 -7.03 12.10 1.91
C GLN A 87 -6.74 10.66 1.48
N LEU A 88 -6.25 9.89 2.43
CA LEU A 88 -6.15 8.45 2.31
C LEU A 88 -7.20 7.78 3.20
N ASP A 89 -8.11 7.02 2.61
CA ASP A 89 -9.10 6.26 3.34
C ASP A 89 -8.72 4.79 3.40
N VAL A 90 -8.74 4.23 4.60
CA VAL A 90 -8.46 2.81 4.84
C VAL A 90 -9.69 2.17 5.44
N SER A 91 -10.25 1.15 4.78
CA SER A 91 -11.36 0.36 5.30
C SER A 91 -10.88 -0.66 6.34
N ASP A 92 -11.81 -1.26 7.09
CA ASP A 92 -11.51 -2.39 7.95
C ASP A 92 -11.02 -3.63 7.15
N TYR A 93 -10.52 -4.64 7.85
CA TYR A 93 -9.98 -5.84 7.22
C TYR A 93 -11.03 -6.66 6.41
N LYS A 94 -12.33 -6.50 6.69
CA LYS A 94 -13.37 -7.21 5.94
C LYS A 94 -13.50 -6.69 4.51
N MET A 95 -13.29 -5.39 4.34
CA MET A 95 -13.31 -4.74 3.03
C MET A 95 -11.94 -4.73 2.36
N GLN A 96 -10.87 -4.57 3.13
CA GLN A 96 -9.47 -4.57 2.68
C GLN A 96 -9.17 -3.55 1.58
N HIS A 97 -9.81 -2.39 1.61
CA HIS A 97 -9.62 -1.35 0.61
C HIS A 97 -8.85 -0.16 1.15
N VAL A 98 -8.04 0.42 0.30
CA VAL A 98 -7.39 1.72 0.47
C VAL A 98 -7.77 2.60 -0.71
N PHE A 99 -8.16 3.83 -0.42
CA PHE A 99 -8.53 4.83 -1.42
C PHE A 99 -7.61 6.03 -1.29
N PHE A 100 -6.83 6.29 -2.31
CA PHE A 100 -6.05 7.50 -2.49
C PHE A 100 -6.96 8.53 -3.15
N GLN A 101 -7.60 9.38 -2.33
CA GLN A 101 -8.59 10.34 -2.82
C GLN A 101 -7.92 11.48 -3.58
N ASP A 102 -8.66 12.07 -4.50
CA ASP A 102 -8.28 13.28 -5.22
C ASP A 102 -6.89 13.24 -5.88
N PHE A 103 -6.48 12.08 -6.39
CA PHE A 103 -5.22 11.95 -7.09
C PHE A 103 -5.23 12.75 -8.40
N PRO A 104 -4.22 13.61 -8.65
CA PRO A 104 -4.15 14.45 -9.84
C PRO A 104 -3.68 13.65 -11.06
N VAL A 105 -4.61 12.96 -11.73
CA VAL A 105 -4.32 12.13 -12.92
C VAL A 105 -3.63 12.93 -14.02
N SER A 106 -3.93 14.22 -14.13
CA SER A 106 -3.30 15.13 -15.10
C SER A 106 -1.77 15.14 -15.02
N LEU A 107 -1.18 14.83 -13.84
CA LEU A 107 0.28 14.75 -13.69
C LEU A 107 0.88 13.55 -14.45
N ILE A 108 0.09 12.50 -14.72
CA ILE A 108 0.57 11.35 -15.52
C ILE A 108 0.93 11.80 -16.94
N SER A 109 0.28 12.84 -17.48
CA SER A 109 0.60 13.42 -18.79
C SER A 109 2.07 13.84 -18.91
N LYS A 110 2.69 14.25 -17.81
CA LYS A 110 4.09 14.71 -17.75
C LYS A 110 5.11 13.64 -18.16
N VAL A 111 4.77 12.36 -17.98
CA VAL A 111 5.66 11.23 -18.27
C VAL A 111 5.21 10.41 -19.48
N VAL A 112 4.08 10.79 -20.12
CA VAL A 112 3.59 10.13 -21.33
C VAL A 112 4.18 10.82 -22.56
N ASP A 113 5.07 10.11 -23.25
CA ASP A 113 5.76 10.59 -24.45
C ASP A 113 5.49 9.74 -25.71
N ALA A 114 4.98 8.52 -25.53
CA ALA A 114 4.69 7.60 -26.63
C ALA A 114 3.49 8.07 -27.52
N ASN A 115 2.61 8.89 -26.95
CA ASN A 115 1.43 9.40 -27.67
C ASN A 115 1.06 10.80 -27.14
N LYS A 116 1.31 11.82 -27.97
CA LYS A 116 1.05 13.22 -27.58
C LYS A 116 -0.45 13.51 -27.38
N GLU A 117 -1.32 12.96 -28.21
CA GLU A 117 -2.77 13.22 -28.09
C GLU A 117 -3.32 12.61 -26.79
N LEU A 118 -2.82 11.43 -26.40
CA LEU A 118 -3.12 10.84 -25.09
C LEU A 118 -2.57 11.70 -23.95
N SER A 119 -1.34 12.19 -24.07
CA SER A 119 -0.76 13.09 -23.04
C SER A 119 -1.62 14.34 -22.87
N ASP A 120 -2.01 14.99 -23.97
CA ASP A 120 -2.87 16.17 -23.95
C ASP A 120 -4.24 15.85 -23.32
N ALA A 121 -4.85 14.70 -23.66
CA ALA A 121 -6.13 14.28 -23.08
C ALA A 121 -6.01 13.96 -21.58
N LEU A 122 -4.92 13.33 -21.13
CA LEU A 122 -4.67 13.08 -19.71
C LEU A 122 -4.49 14.36 -18.90
N ALA A 123 -3.90 15.41 -19.50
CA ALA A 123 -3.69 16.70 -18.83
C ALA A 123 -5.01 17.38 -18.44
N GLU A 124 -6.11 17.07 -19.12
CA GLU A 124 -7.44 17.61 -18.86
C GLU A 124 -8.28 16.74 -17.89
N VAL A 125 -7.76 15.59 -17.46
CA VAL A 125 -8.49 14.70 -16.54
C VAL A 125 -8.57 15.34 -15.16
N SER A 126 -9.78 15.39 -14.61
CA SER A 126 -10.02 15.80 -13.23
C SER A 126 -9.45 14.83 -12.23
N LEU A 127 -9.44 15.23 -10.95
CA LEU A 127 -9.03 14.39 -9.83
C LEU A 127 -9.80 13.07 -9.82
N GLN A 128 -9.10 11.97 -9.55
CA GLN A 128 -9.67 10.62 -9.47
C GLN A 128 -9.17 9.94 -8.20
N ALA A 129 -9.90 8.94 -7.72
CA ALA A 129 -9.40 8.07 -6.65
C ALA A 129 -8.61 6.90 -7.24
N ILE A 130 -7.40 6.65 -6.70
CA ILE A 130 -6.73 5.38 -6.91
C ILE A 130 -7.18 4.43 -5.82
N THR A 131 -7.68 3.26 -6.19
CA THR A 131 -8.06 2.23 -5.22
C THR A 131 -6.99 1.15 -5.15
N ALA A 132 -6.79 0.60 -3.96
CA ALA A 132 -5.91 -0.53 -3.74
C ALA A 132 -6.57 -1.52 -2.79
N ARG A 133 -6.11 -2.77 -2.82
CA ARG A 133 -6.38 -3.72 -1.75
C ARG A 133 -5.17 -3.80 -0.85
N TYR A 134 -5.41 -4.06 0.45
CA TYR A 134 -4.32 -4.35 1.36
C TYR A 134 -4.46 -5.75 1.97
N ASP A 135 -3.34 -6.34 2.37
CA ASP A 135 -3.29 -7.52 3.22
C ASP A 135 -2.28 -7.33 4.35
N LEU A 136 -2.45 -8.11 5.41
CA LEU A 136 -1.61 -8.11 6.58
C LEU A 136 -0.88 -9.45 6.69
N GLY A 137 0.42 -9.39 6.87
CA GLY A 137 1.28 -10.56 7.05
C GLY A 137 2.28 -10.37 8.19
N LEU A 138 3.17 -11.31 8.35
CA LEU A 138 4.34 -11.20 9.19
C LEU A 138 5.59 -11.11 8.32
N ASP A 139 6.61 -10.41 8.78
CA ASP A 139 7.91 -10.42 8.13
C ASP A 139 8.64 -11.77 8.34
N THR A 140 9.78 -11.93 7.71
CA THR A 140 10.59 -13.15 7.79
C THR A 140 11.05 -13.48 9.20
N ASP A 141 11.21 -12.45 10.04
CA ASP A 141 11.65 -12.59 11.43
C ASP A 141 10.48 -12.75 12.40
N TYR A 142 9.25 -12.70 11.90
CA TYR A 142 7.98 -12.78 12.66
C TYR A 142 7.81 -11.74 13.78
N ASN A 143 8.60 -10.68 13.75
CA ASN A 143 8.60 -9.63 14.77
C ASN A 143 7.75 -8.42 14.38
N HIS A 144 7.50 -8.25 13.07
CA HIS A 144 6.77 -7.11 12.56
C HIS A 144 5.58 -7.56 11.71
N ILE A 145 4.55 -6.73 11.75
CA ILE A 145 3.41 -6.87 10.87
C ILE A 145 3.71 -6.10 9.60
N VAL A 146 3.50 -6.77 8.49
CA VAL A 146 3.78 -6.25 7.15
C VAL A 146 2.48 -5.94 6.45
N TRP A 147 2.44 -4.79 5.82
CA TRP A 147 1.36 -4.32 4.97
C TRP A 147 1.74 -4.51 3.52
N ALA A 148 0.88 -5.18 2.78
CA ALA A 148 1.00 -5.32 1.34
C ALA A 148 -0.14 -4.56 0.67
N PHE A 149 0.19 -3.63 -0.21
CA PHE A 149 -0.79 -2.90 -1.03
C PHE A 149 -0.74 -3.42 -2.46
N THR A 150 -1.92 -3.71 -3.01
CA THR A 150 -2.09 -4.10 -4.41
C THR A 150 -2.99 -3.09 -5.09
N PRO A 151 -2.44 -2.11 -5.83
CA PRO A 151 -3.24 -1.13 -6.54
C PRO A 151 -4.12 -1.78 -7.60
N ASN A 152 -5.35 -1.30 -7.73
CA ASN A 152 -6.23 -1.68 -8.81
C ASN A 152 -5.85 -0.90 -10.09
N VAL A 153 -6.22 -1.44 -11.23
CA VAL A 153 -6.11 -0.74 -12.51
C VAL A 153 -7.08 0.44 -12.51
N MET A 154 -6.57 1.64 -12.79
CA MET A 154 -7.41 2.81 -13.05
C MET A 154 -7.91 2.76 -14.49
N SER A 155 -9.20 2.96 -14.71
CA SER A 155 -9.82 2.95 -16.03
C SER A 155 -10.43 4.32 -16.32
N LEU A 156 -10.11 4.88 -17.48
CA LEU A 156 -10.59 6.18 -17.95
C LEU A 156 -11.21 6.02 -19.35
N HIS A 157 -12.26 6.77 -19.62
CA HIS A 157 -12.79 6.95 -20.96
C HIS A 157 -12.38 8.33 -21.45
N LEU A 158 -11.55 8.38 -22.49
CA LEU A 158 -11.00 9.61 -23.04
C LEU A 158 -11.36 9.71 -24.53
N TYR A 159 -11.61 10.94 -24.99
CA TYR A 159 -11.78 11.24 -26.41
C TYR A 159 -10.59 12.01 -26.92
N TYR A 160 -9.84 11.43 -27.86
CA TYR A 160 -8.71 12.09 -28.52
C TYR A 160 -8.50 11.49 -29.92
N GLY A 161 -7.78 12.17 -30.82
CA GLY A 161 -7.53 11.68 -32.17
C GLY A 161 -8.81 11.44 -33.00
N GLY A 162 -9.95 12.01 -32.58
CA GLY A 162 -11.23 11.81 -33.22
C GLY A 162 -11.99 10.54 -32.87
N ALA A 163 -11.55 9.81 -31.81
CA ALA A 163 -12.16 8.55 -31.37
C ALA A 163 -12.26 8.45 -29.85
N ASP A 164 -13.14 7.57 -29.36
CA ASP A 164 -13.25 7.19 -27.97
C ASP A 164 -12.23 6.10 -27.64
N HIS A 165 -11.54 6.27 -26.50
CA HIS A 165 -10.50 5.36 -26.01
C HIS A 165 -10.80 4.88 -24.60
N HIS A 166 -10.48 3.62 -24.31
CA HIS A 166 -10.57 3.03 -22.99
C HIS A 166 -9.17 2.86 -22.40
N ILE A 167 -8.73 3.88 -21.69
CA ILE A 167 -7.37 3.94 -21.11
C ILE A 167 -7.33 3.20 -19.79
N ARG A 168 -6.35 2.29 -19.67
CA ARG A 168 -6.06 1.54 -18.46
C ARG A 168 -4.68 1.93 -17.94
N ILE A 169 -4.62 2.39 -16.69
CA ILE A 169 -3.39 2.81 -16.00
C ILE A 169 -3.09 1.79 -14.93
N GLU A 170 -1.96 1.13 -15.06
CA GLU A 170 -1.48 0.12 -14.11
C GLU A 170 -0.39 0.69 -13.22
N PHE A 171 -0.44 0.31 -11.94
CA PHE A 171 0.59 0.59 -10.95
C PHE A 171 1.34 -0.69 -10.59
N ASN A 172 2.59 -0.59 -10.13
CA ASN A 172 3.36 -1.74 -9.72
C ASN A 172 2.72 -2.42 -8.51
N ASN A 173 2.59 -3.74 -8.62
CA ASN A 173 2.15 -4.62 -7.54
C ASN A 173 3.27 -4.89 -6.52
N ASN A 174 4.45 -4.32 -6.71
CA ASN A 174 5.52 -4.45 -5.74
C ASN A 174 5.04 -3.78 -4.45
N SER A 175 4.33 -4.58 -3.69
CA SER A 175 3.92 -4.27 -2.35
C SER A 175 5.11 -3.70 -1.61
N GLN A 176 5.03 -2.43 -1.32
CA GLN A 176 5.96 -1.85 -0.38
C GLN A 176 5.57 -2.42 0.97
N TYR A 177 6.47 -3.19 1.54
CA TYR A 177 6.27 -3.78 2.84
C TYR A 177 6.55 -2.73 3.89
N TYR A 178 5.50 -2.26 4.53
CA TYR A 178 5.61 -1.44 5.73
C TYR A 178 5.63 -2.36 6.94
N LYS A 179 6.55 -2.10 7.85
CA LYS A 179 6.72 -2.92 9.05
C LYS A 179 6.25 -2.14 10.26
N SER A 180 5.36 -2.73 11.04
CA SER A 180 4.92 -2.21 12.32
C SER A 180 5.00 -3.29 13.38
N THR A 181 5.34 -2.94 14.61
CA THR A 181 5.25 -3.87 15.72
C THR A 181 3.78 -4.11 16.10
N ALA A 182 3.51 -5.26 16.73
CA ALA A 182 2.17 -5.55 17.23
C ALA A 182 1.69 -4.52 18.27
N ASP A 183 2.60 -3.91 19.01
CA ASP A 183 2.29 -2.90 20.03
C ASP A 183 1.96 -1.54 19.38
N GLU A 184 2.64 -1.16 18.31
CA GLU A 184 2.30 0.01 17.51
C GLU A 184 0.90 -0.11 16.91
N LEU A 185 0.53 -1.29 16.41
CA LEU A 185 -0.80 -1.51 15.82
C LEU A 185 -1.95 -1.62 16.82
N LYS A 186 -1.67 -1.73 18.12
CA LYS A 186 -2.69 -1.63 19.16
C LYS A 186 -3.13 -0.19 19.44
N GLN A 187 -2.36 0.80 19.01
CA GLN A 187 -2.67 2.21 19.17
C GLN A 187 -3.33 2.74 17.89
N SER A 188 -4.45 3.43 18.03
CA SER A 188 -5.19 4.01 16.89
C SER A 188 -4.39 5.06 16.10
N SER A 189 -3.31 5.58 16.68
CA SER A 189 -2.36 6.49 16.04
C SER A 189 -1.26 5.78 15.24
N SER A 190 -1.24 4.45 15.24
CA SER A 190 -0.13 3.69 14.66
C SER A 190 -0.10 3.77 13.14
N PHE A 191 -1.26 3.94 12.48
CA PHE A 191 -1.26 4.16 11.05
C PHE A 191 -0.67 5.53 10.66
N LEU A 192 -0.82 6.56 11.48
CA LEU A 192 -0.18 7.86 11.25
C LEU A 192 1.35 7.76 11.26
N SER A 193 1.94 6.99 12.19
CA SER A 193 3.38 6.75 12.16
C SER A 193 3.82 5.90 10.96
N PHE A 194 2.94 5.05 10.48
CA PHE A 194 3.08 4.23 9.31
C PHE A 194 2.93 5.03 8.01
N ALA A 195 1.91 5.87 7.89
CA ALA A 195 1.71 6.77 6.77
C ALA A 195 2.80 7.88 6.70
N LYS A 196 3.41 8.25 7.82
CA LYS A 196 4.60 9.13 7.86
C LYS A 196 5.86 8.51 7.24
N THR A 197 5.90 7.20 7.05
CA THR A 197 6.96 6.54 6.26
C THR A 197 6.68 6.55 4.76
N GLY A 198 5.52 7.11 4.36
CA GLY A 198 5.09 7.28 2.98
C GLY A 198 4.50 6.01 2.37
N VAL A 199 3.19 5.99 2.14
CA VAL A 199 2.57 4.95 1.29
C VAL A 199 2.89 5.28 -0.15
N ALA A 200 3.62 4.42 -0.86
CA ALA A 200 4.07 4.72 -2.20
C ALA A 200 3.37 3.85 -3.26
N LEU A 201 3.04 4.48 -4.37
CA LEU A 201 2.62 3.85 -5.61
C LEU A 201 3.65 4.17 -6.69
N GLN A 202 3.80 3.27 -7.65
CA GLN A 202 4.67 3.48 -8.81
C GLN A 202 3.87 3.20 -10.07
N LEU A 203 3.88 4.16 -10.99
CA LEU A 203 3.29 3.98 -12.32
C LEU A 203 4.04 2.86 -13.06
N LYS A 204 3.29 1.94 -13.68
CA LYS A 204 3.84 0.75 -14.36
C LYS A 204 3.65 0.79 -15.86
N ALA A 205 2.41 0.99 -16.30
CA ALA A 205 2.09 0.97 -17.74
C ALA A 205 0.75 1.64 -18.02
N ILE A 206 0.60 2.09 -19.27
CA ILE A 206 -0.67 2.59 -19.83
C ILE A 206 -1.02 1.76 -21.05
N TYR A 207 -2.30 1.42 -21.16
CA TYR A 207 -2.87 0.67 -22.27
C TYR A 207 -4.08 1.43 -22.83
N ASP A 208 -4.34 1.24 -24.12
CA ASP A 208 -5.63 1.53 -24.74
C ASP A 208 -6.33 0.20 -25.05
N GLY A 209 -7.41 -0.09 -24.34
CA GLY A 209 -8.02 -1.41 -24.32
C GLY A 209 -7.02 -2.49 -23.90
N SER A 210 -6.60 -3.34 -24.85
CA SER A 210 -5.57 -4.37 -24.64
C SER A 210 -4.19 -3.99 -25.21
N THR A 211 -4.09 -2.87 -25.92
CA THR A 211 -2.86 -2.43 -26.56
C THR A 211 -1.98 -1.65 -25.60
N LEU A 212 -0.75 -2.10 -25.39
CA LEU A 212 0.23 -1.38 -24.59
C LEU A 212 0.64 -0.09 -25.33
N ILE A 213 0.50 1.05 -24.65
CA ILE A 213 0.96 2.35 -25.14
C ILE A 213 2.36 2.66 -24.64
N GLN A 214 2.57 2.57 -23.31
CA GLN A 214 3.84 2.93 -22.69
C GLN A 214 4.07 2.15 -21.40
N ARG A 215 5.34 1.77 -21.16
CA ARG A 215 5.84 1.27 -19.86
C ARG A 215 6.62 2.36 -19.16
N PHE A 216 6.69 2.23 -17.83
CA PHE A 216 7.40 3.16 -16.96
C PHE A 216 8.33 2.38 -16.02
N GLY A 217 9.49 2.94 -15.76
CA GLY A 217 10.49 2.37 -14.87
C GLY A 217 11.87 2.96 -15.12
N ALA A 218 12.83 2.60 -14.29
CA ALA A 218 14.20 3.09 -14.44
C ALA A 218 14.85 2.63 -15.76
N VAL A 219 14.48 1.45 -16.26
CA VAL A 219 15.01 0.91 -17.53
C VAL A 219 14.42 1.65 -18.73
N GLU A 220 13.15 2.05 -18.65
CA GLU A 220 12.42 2.79 -19.68
C GLU A 220 12.83 4.27 -19.76
N GLY A 221 13.53 4.76 -18.72
CA GLY A 221 13.97 6.16 -18.64
C GLY A 221 12.93 7.13 -18.08
N ASN A 222 11.64 6.76 -18.14
CA ASN A 222 10.53 7.53 -17.58
C ASN A 222 9.95 6.82 -16.39
N TYR A 223 9.72 7.53 -15.29
CA TYR A 223 9.05 6.96 -14.13
C TYR A 223 8.20 8.00 -13.40
N MET A 224 7.26 7.51 -12.59
CA MET A 224 6.51 8.32 -11.64
C MET A 224 6.30 7.53 -10.36
N HIS A 225 6.77 8.10 -9.26
CA HIS A 225 6.55 7.62 -7.90
C HIS A 225 5.62 8.59 -7.18
N ILE A 226 4.62 8.05 -6.51
CA ILE A 226 3.60 8.79 -5.79
C ILE A 226 3.70 8.38 -4.34
N PHE A 227 4.04 9.31 -3.46
CA PHE A 227 4.05 9.10 -2.02
C PHE A 227 2.86 9.82 -1.41
N PHE A 228 2.14 9.14 -0.53
CA PHE A 228 1.20 9.79 0.36
C PHE A 228 1.88 10.01 1.70
N ASP A 229 1.96 11.26 2.12
CA ASP A 229 2.52 11.71 3.39
C ASP A 229 1.37 12.23 4.27
N ALA A 230 1.11 11.55 5.39
CA ALA A 230 0.03 11.92 6.31
C ALA A 230 0.47 13.05 7.24
N GLU A 231 -0.45 13.98 7.55
CA GLU A 231 -0.26 15.07 8.50
C GLU A 231 -0.30 14.62 9.97
#